data_6683c334b90684016d4432f623369cdc
#
_entry.id   6683c334b90684016d4432f623369cdc
#
_cell.length_a   1.000
_cell.length_b   1.000
_cell.length_c   1.000
_cell.angle_alpha   90.00
_cell.angle_beta   90.00
_cell.angle_gamma   90.00
#
_symmetry.space_group_name_H-M   'P 1'
#
loop_
_entity.id
_entity.type
_entity.pdbx_description
1 polymer ?
#
loop_
_entity_poly.entity_id
_entity_poly.type
_entity_poly.pdbx_seq_one_letter_code
_entity_poly.pdbx_strand_id
1 'polypeptide(L)'
;VAVLATPATLHGYLLNEVIEQVAKPQQVTVHKYSFNSLVPWVELGMPNHHPAVTDLDHLLSELQDKKVDQLVLGCTHFPFFKAYLAQRIDELMTHQAMGKVALIDSGDAIAKRVYDLLEQANQLASHKERPRLQFYATANLPTTEQAATRLLQRFLPELGIDFFTLCVTQHRAVN
;
A
#
# COMPACT_ATOMS: atom_id res chain seq x y z
N VAL A 1 -16.29 -2.07 -8.05
CA VAL A 1 -15.08 -1.81 -7.25
C VAL A 1 -14.25 -3.08 -7.16
N ALA A 2 -12.93 -2.98 -7.25
CA ALA A 2 -12.00 -4.04 -6.92
C ALA A 2 -11.16 -3.67 -5.69
N VAL A 3 -10.80 -4.67 -4.87
CA VAL A 3 -9.88 -4.53 -3.74
C VAL A 3 -8.71 -5.47 -3.98
N LEU A 4 -7.54 -4.88 -4.18
CA LEU A 4 -6.27 -5.60 -4.24
C LEU A 4 -5.62 -5.51 -2.86
N ALA A 5 -5.45 -6.65 -2.17
CA ALA A 5 -4.90 -6.68 -0.83
C ALA A 5 -4.18 -8.01 -0.55
N THR A 6 -3.54 -8.11 0.61
CA THR A 6 -2.97 -9.38 1.06
C THR A 6 -4.07 -10.38 1.44
N PRO A 7 -3.81 -11.70 1.39
CA PRO A 7 -4.79 -12.70 1.80
C PRO A 7 -5.35 -12.44 3.20
N ALA A 8 -4.51 -12.06 4.15
CA ALA A 8 -4.94 -11.74 5.52
C ALA A 8 -5.96 -10.59 5.56
N THR A 9 -5.75 -9.54 4.77
CA THR A 9 -6.69 -8.41 4.67
C THR A 9 -8.00 -8.84 4.01
N LEU A 10 -7.94 -9.63 2.91
CA LEU A 10 -9.14 -10.07 2.19
C LEU A 10 -10.04 -11.00 3.00
N HIS A 11 -9.46 -11.81 3.89
CA HIS A 11 -10.19 -12.69 4.80
C HIS A 11 -10.50 -12.01 6.15
N GLY A 12 -9.91 -10.84 6.39
CA GLY A 12 -10.08 -10.12 7.65
C GLY A 12 -11.51 -9.65 7.91
N TYR A 13 -11.89 -9.61 9.19
CA TYR A 13 -13.22 -9.20 9.62
C TYR A 13 -13.58 -7.78 9.14
N LEU A 14 -12.66 -6.82 9.30
CA LEU A 14 -12.91 -5.41 9.01
C LEU A 14 -13.31 -5.14 7.55
N LEU A 15 -12.61 -5.72 6.58
CA LEU A 15 -12.95 -5.54 5.18
C LEU A 15 -14.33 -6.14 4.87
N ASN A 16 -14.61 -7.33 5.41
CA ASN A 16 -15.88 -8.01 5.18
C ASN A 16 -17.03 -7.22 5.81
N GLU A 17 -16.84 -6.66 7.01
CA GLU A 17 -17.82 -5.79 7.67
C GLU A 17 -18.12 -4.54 6.82
N VAL A 18 -17.10 -3.86 6.29
CA VAL A 18 -17.29 -2.71 5.39
C VAL A 18 -18.07 -3.11 4.14
N ILE A 19 -17.79 -4.27 3.55
CA ILE A 19 -18.53 -4.76 2.39
C ILE A 19 -20.00 -4.98 2.74
N GLU A 20 -20.30 -5.62 3.87
CA GLU A 20 -21.68 -5.91 4.31
C GLU A 20 -22.44 -4.62 4.66
N GLN A 21 -21.81 -3.72 5.39
CA GLN A 21 -22.48 -2.54 5.94
C GLN A 21 -22.55 -1.36 4.96
N VAL A 22 -21.58 -1.25 4.04
CA VAL A 22 -21.46 -0.09 3.16
C VAL A 22 -21.71 -0.45 1.69
N ALA A 23 -21.00 -1.44 1.15
CA ALA A 23 -21.06 -1.73 -0.26
C ALA A 23 -22.38 -2.41 -0.66
N LYS A 24 -22.78 -3.45 0.05
CA LYS A 24 -24.01 -4.21 -0.27
C LYS A 24 -25.30 -3.36 -0.23
N PRO A 25 -25.55 -2.50 0.79
CA PRO A 25 -26.74 -1.66 0.81
C PRO A 25 -26.82 -0.70 -0.38
N GLN A 26 -25.67 -0.33 -0.93
CA GLN A 26 -25.58 0.54 -2.11
C GLN A 26 -25.51 -0.25 -3.43
N GLN A 27 -25.71 -1.58 -3.38
CA GLN A 27 -25.63 -2.47 -4.54
C GLN A 27 -24.28 -2.43 -5.27
N VAL A 28 -23.19 -2.11 -4.54
CA VAL A 28 -21.83 -2.10 -5.07
C VAL A 28 -21.27 -3.52 -5.05
N THR A 29 -20.93 -4.03 -6.23
CA THR A 29 -20.19 -5.29 -6.34
C THR A 29 -18.73 -5.09 -5.99
N VAL A 30 -18.19 -5.93 -5.09
CA VAL A 30 -16.78 -5.89 -4.68
C VAL A 30 -16.07 -7.16 -5.10
N HIS A 31 -15.05 -6.99 -5.97
CA HIS A 31 -14.16 -8.06 -6.42
C HIS A 31 -12.87 -8.04 -5.58
N LYS A 32 -12.41 -9.19 -5.12
CA LYS A 32 -11.24 -9.32 -4.24
C LYS A 32 -10.09 -9.98 -4.99
N TYR A 33 -8.90 -9.38 -4.94
CA TYR A 33 -7.69 -9.87 -5.61
C TYR A 33 -6.51 -9.92 -4.65
N SER A 34 -5.72 -10.99 -4.75
CA SER A 34 -4.48 -11.13 -4.00
C SER A 34 -3.44 -11.88 -4.82
N PHE A 35 -2.22 -11.36 -4.85
CA PHE A 35 -1.07 -11.98 -5.49
C PHE A 35 0.12 -11.95 -4.54
N ASN A 36 0.65 -13.11 -4.23
CA ASN A 36 1.76 -13.25 -3.27
C ASN A 36 3.08 -12.68 -3.80
N SER A 37 3.19 -12.45 -5.10
CA SER A 37 4.35 -11.90 -5.77
C SER A 37 4.57 -10.40 -5.52
N LEU A 38 3.51 -9.64 -5.20
CA LEU A 38 3.53 -8.17 -5.19
C LEU A 38 4.38 -7.57 -4.08
N VAL A 39 4.25 -8.08 -2.84
CA VAL A 39 5.05 -7.57 -1.71
C VAL A 39 6.55 -7.83 -1.91
N PRO A 40 7.00 -9.07 -2.23
CA PRO A 40 8.40 -9.31 -2.55
C PRO A 40 8.91 -8.47 -3.73
N TRP A 41 8.10 -8.27 -4.75
CA TRP A 41 8.45 -7.44 -5.90
C TRP A 41 8.76 -5.99 -5.51
N VAL A 42 7.91 -5.40 -4.68
CA VAL A 42 8.13 -4.04 -4.15
C VAL A 42 9.42 -3.98 -3.34
N GLU A 43 9.65 -4.91 -2.42
CA GLU A 43 10.84 -4.96 -1.58
C GLU A 43 12.14 -5.18 -2.38
N LEU A 44 12.06 -5.86 -3.53
CA LEU A 44 13.17 -6.02 -4.47
C LEU A 44 13.43 -4.79 -5.35
N GLY A 45 12.61 -3.74 -5.24
CA GLY A 45 12.73 -2.51 -6.03
C GLY A 45 12.04 -2.57 -7.39
N MET A 46 11.08 -3.47 -7.55
CA MET A 46 10.18 -3.61 -8.71
C MET A 46 10.92 -3.90 -10.04
N PRO A 47 11.73 -4.98 -10.13
CA PRO A 47 12.38 -5.36 -11.38
C PRO A 47 11.36 -5.75 -12.46
N ASN A 48 11.63 -5.38 -13.73
CA ASN A 48 10.72 -5.60 -14.85
C ASN A 48 10.46 -7.09 -15.15
N HIS A 49 11.41 -7.97 -14.88
CA HIS A 49 11.28 -9.41 -15.13
C HIS A 49 10.93 -10.17 -13.85
N HIS A 50 9.76 -9.88 -13.30
CA HIS A 50 9.27 -10.53 -12.07
C HIS A 50 7.84 -11.03 -12.28
N PRO A 51 7.43 -12.16 -11.67
CA PRO A 51 6.06 -12.70 -11.81
C PRO A 51 4.95 -11.69 -11.48
N ALA A 52 5.23 -10.74 -10.58
CA ALA A 52 4.30 -9.67 -10.24
C ALA A 52 3.82 -8.85 -11.46
N VAL A 53 4.66 -8.67 -12.47
CA VAL A 53 4.28 -7.96 -13.71
C VAL A 53 3.16 -8.72 -14.42
N THR A 54 3.33 -10.03 -14.60
CA THR A 54 2.28 -10.89 -15.18
C THR A 54 1.02 -10.92 -14.33
N ASP A 55 1.15 -10.96 -13.01
CA ASP A 55 0.02 -10.93 -12.09
C ASP A 55 -0.77 -9.61 -12.22
N LEU A 56 -0.07 -8.49 -12.39
CA LEU A 56 -0.72 -7.18 -12.62
C LEU A 56 -1.37 -7.08 -13.99
N ASP A 57 -0.76 -7.63 -15.04
CA ASP A 57 -1.40 -7.70 -16.38
C ASP A 57 -2.67 -8.56 -16.34
N HIS A 58 -2.64 -9.68 -15.62
CA HIS A 58 -3.83 -10.50 -15.39
C HIS A 58 -4.91 -9.73 -14.61
N LEU A 59 -4.52 -9.02 -13.54
CA LEU A 59 -5.45 -8.15 -12.81
C LEU A 59 -6.13 -7.15 -13.74
N LEU A 60 -5.37 -6.43 -14.57
CA LEU A 60 -5.92 -5.42 -15.46
C LEU A 60 -6.91 -6.02 -16.47
N SER A 61 -6.64 -7.22 -17.00
CA SER A 61 -7.59 -7.95 -17.84
C SER A 61 -8.88 -8.27 -17.10
N GLU A 62 -8.79 -8.77 -15.87
CA GLU A 62 -9.95 -9.05 -15.01
C GLU A 62 -10.78 -7.79 -14.69
N LEU A 63 -10.11 -6.65 -14.43
CA LEU A 63 -10.79 -5.38 -14.18
C LEU A 63 -11.58 -4.91 -15.40
N GLN A 64 -11.00 -5.07 -16.59
CA GLN A 64 -11.66 -4.76 -17.87
C GLN A 64 -12.90 -5.62 -18.09
N ASP A 65 -12.77 -6.93 -17.98
CA ASP A 65 -13.86 -7.89 -18.20
C ASP A 65 -15.04 -7.64 -17.25
N LYS A 66 -14.75 -7.28 -16.01
CA LYS A 66 -15.75 -6.99 -14.98
C LYS A 66 -16.21 -5.53 -14.95
N LYS A 67 -15.71 -4.69 -15.87
CA LYS A 67 -16.01 -3.25 -15.95
C LYS A 67 -15.82 -2.52 -14.64
N VAL A 68 -14.72 -2.82 -13.96
CA VAL A 68 -14.35 -2.18 -12.71
C VAL A 68 -13.89 -0.75 -12.99
N ASP A 69 -14.40 0.21 -12.23
CA ASP A 69 -14.10 1.64 -12.34
C ASP A 69 -13.23 2.17 -11.18
N GLN A 70 -13.09 1.38 -10.12
CA GLN A 70 -12.30 1.75 -8.95
C GLN A 70 -11.49 0.57 -8.42
N LEU A 71 -10.18 0.76 -8.27
CA LEU A 71 -9.26 -0.21 -7.69
C LEU A 71 -8.69 0.33 -6.37
N VAL A 72 -9.04 -0.33 -5.26
CA VAL A 72 -8.54 -0.01 -3.92
C VAL A 72 -7.25 -0.79 -3.65
N LEU A 73 -6.18 -0.07 -3.31
CA LEU A 73 -4.88 -0.62 -2.92
C LEU A 73 -4.84 -0.82 -1.41
N GLY A 74 -5.25 -2.00 -0.96
CA GLY A 74 -5.46 -2.35 0.45
C GLY A 74 -4.25 -2.94 1.16
N CYS A 75 -3.03 -2.54 0.78
CA CYS A 75 -1.79 -2.94 1.43
C CYS A 75 -0.81 -1.78 1.43
N THR A 76 -0.02 -1.63 2.49
CA THR A 76 0.96 -0.55 2.65
C THR A 76 2.09 -0.56 1.61
N HIS A 77 2.36 -1.71 0.98
CA HIS A 77 3.32 -1.82 -0.11
C HIS A 77 2.77 -1.36 -1.47
N PHE A 78 1.47 -1.38 -1.66
CA PHE A 78 0.89 -1.20 -3.00
C PHE A 78 0.93 0.25 -3.52
N PRO A 79 0.92 1.30 -2.70
CA PRO A 79 1.16 2.65 -3.18
C PRO A 79 2.50 2.84 -3.90
N PHE A 80 3.52 2.01 -3.62
CA PHE A 80 4.82 2.09 -4.29
C PHE A 80 4.76 1.80 -5.80
N PHE A 81 3.80 0.98 -6.26
CA PHE A 81 3.59 0.73 -7.68
C PHE A 81 2.33 1.40 -8.27
N LYS A 82 1.69 2.31 -7.53
CA LYS A 82 0.50 3.05 -8.01
C LYS A 82 0.77 3.77 -9.34
N ALA A 83 1.93 4.42 -9.47
CA ALA A 83 2.32 5.11 -10.71
C ALA A 83 2.48 4.12 -11.89
N TYR A 84 3.05 2.95 -11.65
CA TYR A 84 3.15 1.88 -12.64
C TYR A 84 1.76 1.43 -13.11
N LEU A 85 0.83 1.17 -12.17
CA LEU A 85 -0.56 0.80 -12.52
C LEU A 85 -1.27 1.92 -13.29
N ALA A 86 -1.12 3.17 -12.87
CA ALA A 86 -1.72 4.31 -13.57
C ALA A 86 -1.26 4.37 -15.02
N GLN A 87 0.04 4.25 -15.27
CA GLN A 87 0.59 4.23 -16.62
C GLN A 87 0.02 3.07 -17.44
N ARG A 88 -0.05 1.86 -16.89
CA ARG A 88 -0.59 0.68 -17.59
C ARG A 88 -2.08 0.85 -17.93
N ILE A 89 -2.86 1.42 -17.00
CA ILE A 89 -4.28 1.73 -17.23
C ILE A 89 -4.41 2.77 -18.34
N ASP A 90 -3.62 3.84 -18.34
CA ASP A 90 -3.65 4.88 -19.38
C ASP A 90 -3.28 4.33 -20.78
N GLU A 91 -2.29 3.42 -20.84
CA GLU A 91 -1.94 2.71 -22.08
C GLU A 91 -3.13 1.91 -22.62
N LEU A 92 -3.81 1.14 -21.76
CA LEU A 92 -4.98 0.34 -22.15
C LEU A 92 -6.18 1.22 -22.53
N MET A 93 -6.39 2.34 -21.85
CA MET A 93 -7.43 3.32 -22.20
C MET A 93 -7.17 3.93 -23.57
N THR A 94 -5.92 4.29 -23.88
CA THR A 94 -5.54 4.87 -25.18
C THR A 94 -5.87 3.94 -26.34
N HIS A 95 -5.73 2.63 -26.13
CA HIS A 95 -6.11 1.60 -27.11
C HIS A 95 -7.60 1.23 -27.05
N GLN A 96 -8.43 1.97 -26.30
CA GLN A 96 -9.85 1.68 -26.08
C GLN A 96 -10.14 0.27 -25.53
N ALA A 97 -9.12 -0.36 -24.95
CA ALA A 97 -9.24 -1.70 -24.38
C ALA A 97 -9.86 -1.68 -22.97
N MET A 98 -9.78 -0.54 -22.28
CA MET A 98 -10.25 -0.41 -20.88
C MET A 98 -10.95 0.95 -20.67
N GLY A 99 -11.96 0.98 -19.80
CA GLY A 99 -12.55 2.21 -19.27
C GLY A 99 -11.66 2.88 -18.20
N LYS A 100 -12.04 4.08 -17.76
CA LYS A 100 -11.32 4.78 -16.69
C LYS A 100 -11.41 4.02 -15.38
N VAL A 101 -10.26 3.73 -14.76
CA VAL A 101 -10.16 3.12 -13.44
C VAL A 101 -9.47 4.08 -12.47
N ALA A 102 -10.14 4.43 -11.39
CA ALA A 102 -9.55 5.25 -10.32
C ALA A 102 -8.74 4.36 -9.36
N LEU A 103 -7.51 4.77 -9.06
CA LEU A 103 -6.65 4.10 -8.07
C LEU A 103 -6.80 4.79 -6.71
N ILE A 104 -7.28 4.03 -5.72
CA ILE A 104 -7.56 4.54 -4.38
C ILE A 104 -6.61 3.86 -3.38
N ASP A 105 -5.91 4.65 -2.59
CA ASP A 105 -5.17 4.20 -1.42
C ASP A 105 -5.44 5.11 -0.22
N SER A 106 -5.00 4.69 0.96
CA SER A 106 -5.26 5.43 2.20
C SER A 106 -4.19 6.47 2.55
N GLY A 107 -3.09 6.59 1.77
CA GLY A 107 -1.92 7.38 2.13
C GLY A 107 -2.25 8.83 2.41
N ASP A 108 -2.84 9.52 1.45
CA ASP A 108 -3.17 10.94 1.57
C ASP A 108 -4.20 11.21 2.68
N ALA A 109 -5.20 10.32 2.82
CA ALA A 109 -6.22 10.44 3.86
C ALA A 109 -5.61 10.28 5.27
N ILE A 110 -4.71 9.33 5.45
CA ILE A 110 -4.01 9.10 6.71
C ILE A 110 -3.07 10.27 7.00
N ALA A 111 -2.28 10.72 6.04
CA ALA A 111 -1.37 11.86 6.22
C ALA A 111 -2.13 13.13 6.62
N LYS A 112 -3.25 13.42 5.94
CA LYS A 112 -4.12 14.52 6.30
C LYS A 112 -4.66 14.37 7.72
N ARG A 113 -5.12 13.19 8.11
CA ARG A 113 -5.66 12.95 9.45
C ARG A 113 -4.60 13.15 10.54
N VAL A 114 -3.36 12.68 10.29
CA VAL A 114 -2.23 12.91 11.20
C VAL A 114 -1.95 14.41 11.34
N TYR A 115 -1.88 15.12 10.22
CA TYR A 115 -1.69 16.56 10.23
C TYR A 115 -2.78 17.28 11.07
N ASP A 116 -4.05 17.00 10.79
CA ASP A 116 -5.18 17.64 11.48
C ASP A 116 -5.14 17.37 13.00
N LEU A 117 -4.74 16.16 13.43
CA LEU A 117 -4.60 15.83 14.86
C LEU A 117 -3.45 16.57 15.53
N LEU A 118 -2.29 16.65 14.85
CA LEU A 118 -1.13 17.37 15.38
C LEU A 118 -1.41 18.88 15.46
N GLU A 119 -2.09 19.44 14.47
CA GLU A 119 -2.51 20.84 14.45
C GLU A 119 -3.46 21.16 15.61
N GLN A 120 -4.50 20.34 15.81
CA GLN A 120 -5.45 20.48 16.93
C GLN A 120 -4.77 20.38 18.29
N ALA A 121 -3.72 19.56 18.41
CA ALA A 121 -2.94 19.40 19.63
C ALA A 121 -1.83 20.47 19.80
N ASN A 122 -1.64 21.39 18.84
CA ASN A 122 -0.52 22.33 18.77
C ASN A 122 0.86 21.62 18.82
N GLN A 123 0.99 20.47 18.16
CA GLN A 123 2.18 19.63 18.14
C GLN A 123 2.85 19.57 16.76
N LEU A 124 2.50 20.46 15.84
CA LEU A 124 3.20 20.55 14.55
C LEU A 124 4.66 20.97 14.79
N ALA A 125 5.57 20.27 14.08
CA ALA A 125 6.98 20.61 14.12
C ALA A 125 7.24 22.02 13.52
N SER A 126 8.26 22.71 14.02
CA SER A 126 8.66 23.98 13.43
C SER A 126 9.36 23.72 12.09
N HIS A 127 9.12 24.58 11.08
CA HIS A 127 9.74 24.48 9.75
C HIS A 127 11.28 24.66 9.75
N LYS A 128 11.89 24.90 10.89
CA LYS A 128 13.34 25.14 11.03
C LYS A 128 14.16 23.85 11.21
N GLU A 129 13.50 22.74 11.56
CA GLU A 129 14.18 21.47 11.80
C GLU A 129 14.14 20.59 10.55
N ARG A 130 15.29 19.98 10.23
CA ARG A 130 15.32 18.98 9.15
C ARG A 130 14.54 17.74 9.59
N PRO A 131 13.64 17.22 8.76
CA PRO A 131 12.89 16.01 9.10
C PRO A 131 13.86 14.83 9.26
N ARG A 132 13.62 14.02 10.29
CA ARG A 132 14.36 12.78 10.56
C ARG A 132 13.35 11.65 10.73
N LEU A 133 13.66 10.49 10.17
CA LEU A 133 12.89 9.28 10.36
C LEU A 133 13.68 8.32 11.24
N GLN A 134 13.06 7.87 12.33
CA GLN A 134 13.58 6.79 13.16
C GLN A 134 12.81 5.51 12.86
N PHE A 135 13.52 4.51 12.36
CA PHE A 135 12.94 3.23 11.97
C PHE A 135 13.30 2.16 13.00
N TYR A 136 12.29 1.54 13.57
CA TYR A 136 12.46 0.51 14.59
C TYR A 136 12.03 -0.86 14.07
N ALA A 137 12.89 -1.87 14.20
CA ALA A 137 12.60 -3.25 13.84
C ALA A 137 12.82 -4.20 15.01
N THR A 138 11.98 -5.22 15.16
CA THR A 138 12.05 -6.22 16.21
C THR A 138 12.92 -7.42 15.84
N ALA A 139 13.19 -7.62 14.55
CA ALA A 139 14.04 -8.71 14.04
C ALA A 139 14.59 -8.38 12.65
N ASN A 140 15.61 -9.12 12.20
CA ASN A 140 16.18 -9.07 10.85
C ASN A 140 16.56 -7.65 10.39
N LEU A 141 17.13 -6.86 11.30
CA LEU A 141 17.44 -5.44 11.03
C LEU A 141 18.20 -5.20 9.72
N PRO A 142 19.26 -5.95 9.35
CA PRO A 142 19.98 -5.71 8.11
C PRO A 142 19.10 -5.84 6.86
N THR A 143 18.25 -6.85 6.78
CA THR A 143 17.31 -7.05 5.65
C THR A 143 16.25 -5.96 5.61
N THR A 144 15.69 -5.61 6.77
CA THR A 144 14.69 -4.56 6.91
C THR A 144 15.28 -3.19 6.54
N GLU A 145 16.50 -2.90 6.99
CA GLU A 145 17.22 -1.67 6.66
C GLU A 145 17.46 -1.54 5.16
N GLN A 146 17.92 -2.62 4.48
CA GLN A 146 18.12 -2.61 3.04
C GLN A 146 16.83 -2.36 2.26
N ALA A 147 15.73 -3.03 2.62
CA ALA A 147 14.43 -2.84 1.99
C ALA A 147 13.89 -1.44 2.23
N ALA A 148 13.88 -0.97 3.48
CA ALA A 148 13.40 0.36 3.85
C ALA A 148 14.23 1.46 3.19
N THR A 149 15.55 1.36 3.18
CA THR A 149 16.44 2.32 2.52
C THR A 149 16.15 2.40 1.03
N ARG A 150 16.04 1.25 0.35
CA ARG A 150 15.73 1.18 -1.09
C ARG A 150 14.40 1.85 -1.43
N LEU A 151 13.36 1.57 -0.64
CA LEU A 151 12.02 2.09 -0.87
C LEU A 151 11.94 3.57 -0.54
N LEU A 152 12.44 3.98 0.62
CA LEU A 152 12.30 5.35 1.11
C LEU A 152 13.21 6.33 0.36
N GLN A 153 14.45 5.97 0.03
CA GLN A 153 15.34 6.83 -0.73
C GLN A 153 14.83 7.15 -2.14
N ARG A 154 14.03 6.26 -2.72
CA ARG A 154 13.40 6.51 -4.02
C ARG A 154 12.42 7.70 -3.97
N PHE A 155 11.73 7.89 -2.85
CA PHE A 155 10.68 8.90 -2.69
C PHE A 155 11.14 10.10 -1.83
N LEU A 156 12.11 9.88 -0.96
CA LEU A 156 12.60 10.85 0.00
C LEU A 156 14.14 10.82 0.07
N PRO A 157 14.83 11.15 -1.03
CA PRO A 157 16.30 10.99 -1.14
C PRO A 157 17.10 11.82 -0.10
N GLU A 158 16.53 12.92 0.39
CA GLU A 158 17.19 13.81 1.36
C GLU A 158 16.82 13.52 2.81
N LEU A 159 15.95 12.51 3.06
CA LEU A 159 15.54 12.16 4.41
C LEU A 159 16.63 11.37 5.14
N GLY A 160 17.09 11.89 6.27
CA GLY A 160 17.93 11.11 7.19
C GLY A 160 17.13 10.02 7.86
N ILE A 161 17.59 8.75 7.74
CA ILE A 161 16.93 7.59 8.35
C ILE A 161 17.90 6.98 9.36
N ASP A 162 17.46 6.86 10.61
CA ASP A 162 18.18 6.16 11.66
C ASP A 162 17.46 4.82 11.94
N PHE A 163 18.21 3.72 11.95
CA PHE A 163 17.67 2.38 12.19
C PHE A 163 18.00 1.86 13.58
N PHE A 164 17.02 1.27 14.24
CA PHE A 164 17.14 0.76 15.61
C PHE A 164 16.54 -0.63 15.75
N THR A 165 17.22 -1.51 16.51
CA THR A 165 16.67 -2.79 16.92
C THR A 165 15.93 -2.64 18.24
N LEU A 166 14.66 -3.06 18.28
CA LEU A 166 13.90 -3.17 19.52
C LEU A 166 14.11 -4.59 20.11
N CYS A 167 14.71 -4.67 21.29
CA CYS A 167 14.69 -5.90 22.07
C CYS A 167 13.29 -6.13 22.64
N VAL A 168 12.55 -7.09 22.10
CA VAL A 168 11.29 -7.53 22.67
C VAL A 168 11.61 -8.54 23.78
N THR A 169 11.61 -8.13 25.04
CA THR A 169 11.59 -9.05 26.18
C THR A 169 10.25 -9.78 26.16
N GLN A 170 10.25 -11.08 25.84
CA GLN A 170 9.09 -11.93 26.05
C GLN A 170 8.84 -12.02 27.56
N HIS A 171 7.89 -11.27 28.08
CA HIS A 171 7.30 -11.61 29.36
C HIS A 171 6.54 -12.93 29.17
N ARG A 172 7.17 -14.05 29.55
CA ARG A 172 6.44 -15.30 29.77
C ARG A 172 5.38 -14.99 30.82
N ALA A 173 4.13 -15.07 30.42
CA ALA A 173 3.05 -15.14 31.39
C ALA A 173 3.35 -16.38 32.26
N VAL A 174 3.63 -16.14 33.54
CA VAL A 174 3.69 -17.20 34.55
C VAL A 174 2.22 -17.54 34.78
N ASN A 175 1.84 -18.77 34.38
CA ASN A 175 0.54 -19.35 34.72
C ASN A 175 0.50 -19.65 36.21
#